data_2abeffdec2ad9faa0b88fa4851f52d25
#
_entry.id   2abeffdec2ad9faa0b88fa4851f52d25
#
_cell.length_a   1.000
_cell.length_b   1.000
_cell.length_c   1.000
_cell.angle_alpha   90.00
_cell.angle_beta   90.00
_cell.angle_gamma   90.00
#
_symmetry.space_group_name_H-M   'P 1'
#
loop_
_entity.id
_entity.type
_entity.pdbx_description
1 polymer ?
#
loop_
_entity_poly.entity_id
_entity_poly.type
_entity_poly.pdbx_seq_one_letter_code
_entity_poly.pdbx_strand_id
1 'polypeptide(L)'
;VLERSSARETAARVAAGAVCGPLLARYGVSMRSAVLRVGPHEVLAGAPSWDDLEGVHFDSPLVTPKPDDEDPIVEAIREARRAGETMGGIVGAVVRGLPPGLGSYVHWDRKLDGRLAQALTPIHSVKAAAIGDGIEVASLLGSQAHDPYELADGRLERIGNRAGGLEGGVTNGADLVVRGFFKPISTLRRGLPSVDLSSGEPGATEWERPDVTAIGAAPMSVEARLARILGDAQLEKLGGDAIADTDAAWKALAERLAPWWTPP
;
A
#
# COMPACT_ATOMS: atom_id res chain seq x y z
N VAL A 1 -14.89 -7.76 21.69
CA VAL A 1 -14.41 -6.47 21.15
C VAL A 1 -12.92 -6.56 20.83
N LEU A 2 -12.07 -6.96 21.78
CA LEU A 2 -10.61 -7.04 21.62
C LEU A 2 -10.17 -7.92 20.43
N GLU A 3 -10.87 -9.03 20.18
CA GLU A 3 -10.57 -9.94 19.07
C GLU A 3 -10.67 -9.22 17.70
N ARG A 4 -11.67 -8.36 17.52
CA ARG A 4 -11.91 -7.64 16.27
C ARG A 4 -11.11 -6.34 16.16
N SER A 5 -10.82 -5.69 17.25
CA SER A 5 -9.98 -4.48 17.27
C SER A 5 -8.48 -4.77 17.36
N SER A 6 -8.10 -6.03 17.53
CA SER A 6 -6.71 -6.46 17.60
C SER A 6 -6.09 -6.63 16.22
N ALA A 7 -4.79 -6.32 16.12
CA ALA A 7 -3.99 -6.61 14.91
C ALA A 7 -3.95 -8.11 14.53
N ARG A 8 -4.43 -9.03 15.38
CA ARG A 8 -4.56 -10.47 15.08
C ARG A 8 -5.40 -10.76 13.85
N GLU A 9 -6.45 -9.95 13.57
CA GLU A 9 -7.24 -10.12 12.35
C GLU A 9 -6.42 -9.92 11.07
N THR A 10 -5.28 -9.24 11.16
CA THR A 10 -4.36 -9.04 10.04
C THR A 10 -3.85 -10.36 9.48
N ALA A 11 -3.59 -11.36 10.33
CA ALA A 11 -3.13 -12.69 9.90
C ALA A 11 -4.12 -13.37 8.94
N ALA A 12 -5.43 -13.32 9.24
CA ALA A 12 -6.45 -13.86 8.34
C ALA A 12 -6.53 -13.10 7.01
N ARG A 13 -6.31 -11.79 7.04
CA ARG A 13 -6.29 -10.96 5.82
C ARG A 13 -5.06 -11.22 4.96
N VAL A 14 -3.89 -11.44 5.59
CA VAL A 14 -2.67 -11.85 4.89
C VAL A 14 -2.86 -13.21 4.23
N ALA A 15 -3.46 -14.17 4.94
CA ALA A 15 -3.78 -15.48 4.37
C ALA A 15 -4.73 -15.37 3.15
N ALA A 16 -5.75 -14.50 3.21
CA ALA A 16 -6.63 -14.26 2.07
C ALA A 16 -5.89 -13.62 0.88
N GLY A 17 -4.97 -12.68 1.14
CA GLY A 17 -4.12 -12.08 0.12
C GLY A 17 -3.20 -13.10 -0.54
N ALA A 18 -2.64 -14.03 0.24
CA ALA A 18 -1.78 -15.10 -0.26
C ALA A 18 -2.50 -16.05 -1.24
N VAL A 19 -3.82 -16.17 -1.16
CA VAL A 19 -4.62 -16.91 -2.15
C VAL A 19 -4.80 -16.12 -3.45
N CYS A 20 -4.92 -14.79 -3.35
CA CYS A 20 -5.11 -13.92 -4.52
C CYS A 20 -3.79 -13.68 -5.30
N GLY A 21 -2.65 -13.64 -4.61
CA GLY A 21 -1.34 -13.38 -5.21
C GLY A 21 -1.00 -14.28 -6.41
N PRO A 22 -1.10 -15.62 -6.30
CA PRO A 22 -0.84 -16.53 -7.41
C PRO A 22 -1.75 -16.32 -8.63
N LEU A 23 -3.01 -15.92 -8.41
CA LEU A 23 -3.91 -15.56 -9.51
C LEU A 23 -3.38 -14.34 -10.27
N LEU A 24 -2.97 -13.30 -9.57
CA LEU A 24 -2.40 -12.11 -10.18
C LEU A 24 -1.08 -12.41 -10.90
N ALA A 25 -0.20 -13.17 -10.25
CA ALA A 25 1.09 -13.57 -10.82
C ALA A 25 0.96 -14.38 -12.12
N ARG A 26 -0.11 -15.20 -12.24
CA ARG A 26 -0.42 -15.93 -13.48
C ARG A 26 -0.55 -15.01 -14.69
N TYR A 27 -0.97 -13.78 -14.48
CA TYR A 27 -1.18 -12.79 -15.54
C TYR A 27 -0.10 -11.69 -15.55
N GLY A 28 1.08 -11.98 -14.98
CA GLY A 28 2.23 -11.09 -15.03
C GLY A 28 2.22 -9.96 -14.01
N VAL A 29 1.27 -9.96 -13.06
CA VAL A 29 1.21 -8.93 -12.03
C VAL A 29 2.16 -9.27 -10.89
N SER A 30 3.03 -8.32 -10.54
CA SER A 30 4.01 -8.41 -9.45
C SER A 30 3.82 -7.26 -8.47
N MET A 31 4.17 -7.48 -7.20
CA MET A 31 4.04 -6.48 -6.14
C MET A 31 5.34 -6.39 -5.33
N ARG A 32 5.67 -5.17 -4.90
CA ARG A 32 6.74 -4.88 -3.93
C ARG A 32 6.21 -3.88 -2.91
N SER A 33 6.54 -4.06 -1.66
CA SER A 33 6.20 -3.09 -0.62
C SER A 33 7.34 -2.92 0.38
N ALA A 34 7.44 -1.74 0.97
CA ALA A 34 8.48 -1.43 1.91
C ALA A 34 8.03 -0.37 2.93
N VAL A 35 8.73 -0.32 4.04
CA VAL A 35 8.69 0.78 4.99
C VAL A 35 9.51 1.95 4.42
N LEU A 36 8.86 3.09 4.23
CA LEU A 36 9.47 4.32 3.70
C LEU A 36 9.84 5.31 4.79
N ARG A 37 9.25 5.20 5.98
CA ARG A 37 9.50 6.06 7.13
C ARG A 37 9.16 5.34 8.43
N VAL A 38 9.97 5.58 9.46
CA VAL A 38 9.70 5.13 10.84
C VAL A 38 9.82 6.34 11.77
N GLY A 39 8.70 6.78 12.35
CA GLY A 39 8.67 8.02 13.14
C GLY A 39 9.26 9.21 12.37
N PRO A 40 10.30 9.89 12.92
CA PRO A 40 10.96 10.99 12.22
C PRO A 40 11.99 10.53 11.16
N HIS A 41 12.33 9.25 11.10
CA HIS A 41 13.38 8.71 10.24
C HIS A 41 12.83 8.37 8.86
N GLU A 42 13.20 9.15 7.86
CA GLU A 42 12.85 8.92 6.47
C GLU A 42 13.87 8.00 5.81
N VAL A 43 13.38 6.95 5.13
CA VAL A 43 14.18 6.01 4.33
C VAL A 43 14.09 6.37 2.87
N LEU A 44 12.87 6.67 2.40
CA LEU A 44 12.58 7.10 1.05
C LEU A 44 11.48 8.16 1.07
N ALA A 45 11.74 9.30 0.40
CA ALA A 45 10.79 10.39 0.29
C ALA A 45 9.80 10.17 -0.86
N GLY A 46 8.56 10.61 -0.68
CA GLY A 46 7.56 10.63 -1.75
C GLY A 46 6.97 9.26 -2.09
N ALA A 47 6.49 9.16 -3.32
CA ALA A 47 5.93 7.93 -3.89
C ALA A 47 7.09 7.05 -4.42
N PRO A 48 7.17 5.76 -4.04
CA PRO A 48 8.25 4.87 -4.50
C PRO A 48 8.03 4.48 -5.96
N SER A 49 9.13 4.30 -6.69
CA SER A 49 9.14 3.56 -7.96
C SER A 49 9.35 2.06 -7.72
N TRP A 50 9.19 1.27 -8.76
CA TRP A 50 9.48 -0.17 -8.70
C TRP A 50 10.96 -0.44 -8.38
N ASP A 51 11.86 0.34 -8.96
CA ASP A 51 13.30 0.17 -8.81
C ASP A 51 13.78 0.61 -7.43
N ASP A 52 13.13 1.62 -6.83
CA ASP A 52 13.40 2.00 -5.43
C ASP A 52 13.16 0.86 -4.44
N LEU A 53 12.30 -0.11 -4.79
CA LEU A 53 11.94 -1.24 -3.93
C LEU A 53 12.68 -2.54 -4.31
N GLU A 54 13.70 -2.50 -5.14
CA GLU A 54 14.42 -3.70 -5.59
C GLU A 54 15.18 -4.40 -4.44
N GLY A 55 15.76 -3.62 -3.53
CA GLY A 55 16.55 -4.12 -2.39
C GLY A 55 15.74 -4.62 -1.20
N VAL A 56 14.42 -4.70 -1.31
CA VAL A 56 13.56 -5.09 -0.18
C VAL A 56 13.66 -6.58 0.13
N HIS A 57 13.90 -6.91 1.40
CA HIS A 57 13.91 -8.28 1.92
C HIS A 57 12.97 -8.40 3.12
N PHE A 58 12.00 -9.32 3.04
CA PHE A 58 10.99 -9.51 4.11
C PHE A 58 11.54 -10.14 5.40
N ASP A 59 12.76 -10.65 5.38
CA ASP A 59 13.49 -11.15 6.54
C ASP A 59 14.34 -10.08 7.25
N SER A 60 14.41 -8.84 6.68
CA SER A 60 15.01 -7.72 7.37
C SER A 60 14.09 -7.20 8.50
N PRO A 61 14.66 -6.62 9.59
CA PRO A 61 13.89 -6.18 10.75
C PRO A 61 12.78 -5.16 10.44
N LEU A 62 13.01 -4.27 9.48
CA LEU A 62 12.10 -3.16 9.17
C LEU A 62 11.48 -3.25 7.78
N VAL A 63 11.97 -4.15 6.93
CA VAL A 63 11.50 -4.31 5.55
C VAL A 63 11.61 -2.99 4.77
N THR A 64 12.78 -2.36 4.83
CA THR A 64 13.07 -1.12 4.10
C THR A 64 13.69 -1.40 2.73
N PRO A 65 13.68 -0.41 1.79
CA PRO A 65 14.40 -0.51 0.52
C PRO A 65 15.93 -0.59 0.69
N LYS A 66 16.44 -0.23 1.87
CA LYS A 66 17.87 -0.16 2.18
C LYS A 66 18.14 -0.92 3.49
N PRO A 67 18.12 -2.25 3.48
CA PRO A 67 18.27 -3.06 4.69
C PRO A 67 19.60 -2.81 5.41
N ASP A 68 20.67 -2.47 4.69
CA ASP A 68 21.98 -2.14 5.28
C ASP A 68 21.96 -0.84 6.11
N ASP A 69 20.98 0.05 5.89
CA ASP A 69 20.82 1.33 6.59
C ASP A 69 19.81 1.23 7.76
N GLU A 70 19.33 0.05 8.11
CA GLU A 70 18.29 -0.14 9.15
C GLU A 70 18.82 0.05 10.58
N ASP A 71 20.09 -0.24 10.86
CA ASP A 71 20.67 -0.23 12.23
C ASP A 71 20.43 1.09 12.99
N PRO A 72 20.62 2.29 12.41
CA PRO A 72 20.33 3.54 13.11
C PRO A 72 18.85 3.70 13.47
N ILE A 73 17.95 3.20 12.62
CA ILE A 73 16.50 3.27 12.84
C ILE A 73 16.10 2.27 13.93
N VAL A 74 16.69 1.07 13.93
CA VAL A 74 16.49 0.07 14.98
C VAL A 74 16.95 0.60 16.33
N GLU A 75 18.09 1.33 16.40
CA GLU A 75 18.53 1.94 17.66
C GLU A 75 17.58 3.07 18.08
N ALA A 76 17.09 3.89 17.17
CA ALA A 76 16.07 4.90 17.47
C ALA A 76 14.77 4.28 18.04
N ILE A 77 14.36 3.12 17.54
CA ILE A 77 13.23 2.37 18.10
C ILE A 77 13.55 1.90 19.54
N ARG A 78 14.79 1.44 19.82
CA ARG A 78 15.21 1.06 21.16
C ARG A 78 15.22 2.27 22.12
N GLU A 79 15.66 3.42 21.65
CA GLU A 79 15.61 4.69 22.41
C GLU A 79 14.18 5.09 22.73
N ALA A 80 13.26 5.06 21.74
CA ALA A 80 11.85 5.30 21.97
C ALA A 80 11.27 4.35 23.01
N ARG A 81 11.64 3.07 22.98
CA ARG A 81 11.24 2.09 24.00
C ARG A 81 11.71 2.47 25.40
N ARG A 82 12.97 2.94 25.53
CA ARG A 82 13.51 3.40 26.83
C ARG A 82 12.77 4.64 27.33
N ALA A 83 12.38 5.54 26.41
CA ALA A 83 11.60 6.74 26.72
C ALA A 83 10.12 6.49 26.99
N GLY A 84 9.63 5.26 26.81
CA GLY A 84 8.21 4.90 26.95
C GLY A 84 7.33 5.40 25.81
N GLU A 85 7.91 5.68 24.64
CA GLU A 85 7.25 6.20 23.43
C GLU A 85 6.92 5.09 22.44
N THR A 86 6.09 5.44 21.44
CA THR A 86 5.76 4.60 20.28
C THR A 86 5.97 5.36 18.97
N MET A 87 6.21 4.63 17.89
CA MET A 87 6.45 5.20 16.56
C MET A 87 5.46 4.66 15.54
N GLY A 88 4.98 5.55 14.68
CA GLY A 88 4.27 5.22 13.45
C GLY A 88 5.22 5.17 12.27
N GLY A 89 4.69 5.34 11.05
CA GLY A 89 5.51 5.37 9.85
C GLY A 89 4.70 5.44 8.57
N ILE A 90 5.39 5.26 7.45
CA ILE A 90 4.80 5.22 6.11
C ILE A 90 5.23 3.91 5.45
N VAL A 91 4.27 3.23 4.85
CA VAL A 91 4.52 2.07 3.98
C VAL A 91 4.11 2.43 2.57
N GLY A 92 4.97 2.13 1.61
CA GLY A 92 4.67 2.23 0.18
C GLY A 92 4.58 0.85 -0.45
N ALA A 93 3.79 0.74 -1.50
CA ALA A 93 3.72 -0.43 -2.35
C ALA A 93 3.60 -0.05 -3.81
N VAL A 94 4.23 -0.83 -4.67
CA VAL A 94 4.18 -0.71 -6.12
C VAL A 94 3.69 -2.03 -6.70
N VAL A 95 2.71 -1.95 -7.61
CA VAL A 95 2.20 -3.11 -8.35
C VAL A 95 2.42 -2.89 -9.82
N ARG A 96 3.18 -3.77 -10.44
CA ARG A 96 3.54 -3.76 -11.87
C ARG A 96 2.76 -4.82 -12.63
N GLY A 97 2.50 -4.57 -13.91
CA GLY A 97 1.88 -5.54 -14.81
C GLY A 97 0.37 -5.48 -14.87
N LEU A 98 -0.25 -4.46 -14.29
CA LEU A 98 -1.70 -4.26 -14.38
C LEU A 98 -2.07 -3.75 -15.78
N PRO A 99 -2.99 -4.42 -16.50
CA PRO A 99 -3.43 -3.93 -17.79
C PRO A 99 -4.26 -2.65 -17.64
N PRO A 100 -4.29 -1.76 -18.65
CA PRO A 100 -5.21 -0.62 -18.65
C PRO A 100 -6.67 -1.06 -18.53
N GLY A 101 -7.44 -0.33 -17.71
CA GLY A 101 -8.89 -0.51 -17.61
C GLY A 101 -9.36 -1.53 -16.58
N LEU A 102 -8.54 -1.95 -15.60
CA LEU A 102 -9.05 -2.62 -14.40
C LEU A 102 -9.76 -1.63 -13.50
N GLY A 103 -10.85 -2.05 -12.87
CA GLY A 103 -11.72 -1.20 -12.08
C GLY A 103 -12.91 -0.69 -12.89
N SER A 104 -13.50 0.41 -12.46
CA SER A 104 -14.69 0.96 -13.11
C SER A 104 -14.71 2.50 -13.03
N TYR A 105 -15.15 3.12 -14.10
CA TYR A 105 -15.43 4.56 -14.17
C TYR A 105 -16.93 4.88 -14.06
N VAL A 106 -17.77 3.85 -13.98
CA VAL A 106 -19.23 3.99 -14.14
C VAL A 106 -19.87 4.67 -12.93
N HIS A 107 -19.43 4.31 -11.69
CA HIS A 107 -19.99 4.85 -10.47
C HIS A 107 -18.90 5.02 -9.40
N TRP A 108 -19.07 6.01 -8.51
CA TRP A 108 -18.04 6.41 -7.53
C TRP A 108 -17.59 5.27 -6.61
N ASP A 109 -18.51 4.40 -6.16
CA ASP A 109 -18.24 3.27 -5.26
C ASP A 109 -17.55 2.08 -5.93
N ARG A 110 -17.51 2.06 -7.27
CA ARG A 110 -16.86 1.04 -8.08
C ARG A 110 -15.49 1.44 -8.58
N LYS A 111 -15.12 2.70 -8.42
CA LYS A 111 -13.80 3.21 -8.80
C LYS A 111 -12.71 2.51 -8.01
N LEU A 112 -11.64 2.12 -8.70
CA LEU A 112 -10.56 1.33 -8.09
C LEU A 112 -9.78 2.14 -7.04
N ASP A 113 -9.62 3.44 -7.24
CA ASP A 113 -9.01 4.36 -6.26
C ASP A 113 -9.78 4.34 -4.93
N GLY A 114 -11.11 4.47 -4.97
CA GLY A 114 -11.97 4.37 -3.79
C GLY A 114 -11.87 3.02 -3.10
N ARG A 115 -11.87 1.92 -3.86
CA ARG A 115 -11.75 0.55 -3.34
C ARG A 115 -10.39 0.29 -2.69
N LEU A 116 -9.30 0.82 -3.26
CA LEU A 116 -7.96 0.72 -2.68
C LEU A 116 -7.85 1.53 -1.39
N ALA A 117 -8.34 2.77 -1.39
CA ALA A 117 -8.39 3.59 -0.17
C ALA A 117 -9.21 2.89 0.93
N GLN A 118 -10.38 2.34 0.60
CA GLN A 118 -11.21 1.55 1.52
C GLN A 118 -10.50 0.28 2.01
N ALA A 119 -9.62 -0.33 1.22
CA ALA A 119 -8.87 -1.50 1.65
C ALA A 119 -7.72 -1.14 2.60
N LEU A 120 -7.08 0.00 2.40
CA LEU A 120 -5.90 0.43 3.15
C LEU A 120 -6.25 1.14 4.47
N THR A 121 -7.23 2.04 4.46
CA THR A 121 -7.57 2.85 5.65
C THR A 121 -8.05 2.04 6.86
N PRO A 122 -8.71 0.86 6.73
CA PRO A 122 -9.06 0.02 7.87
C PRO A 122 -7.92 -0.86 8.38
N ILE A 123 -6.72 -0.80 7.80
CA ILE A 123 -5.55 -1.44 8.43
C ILE A 123 -5.31 -0.76 9.77
N HIS A 124 -5.04 -1.54 10.82
CA HIS A 124 -4.80 -1.00 12.16
C HIS A 124 -3.71 0.08 12.13
N SER A 125 -3.97 1.17 12.79
CA SER A 125 -3.13 2.37 12.85
C SER A 125 -3.08 3.23 11.57
N VAL A 126 -3.60 2.81 10.44
CA VAL A 126 -3.65 3.66 9.24
C VAL A 126 -4.60 4.83 9.45
N LYS A 127 -4.16 6.03 9.07
CA LYS A 127 -4.91 7.29 9.18
C LYS A 127 -5.10 7.98 7.84
N ALA A 128 -4.28 7.65 6.85
CA ALA A 128 -4.42 8.13 5.48
C ALA A 128 -3.90 7.07 4.49
N ALA A 129 -4.43 7.12 3.29
CA ALA A 129 -3.92 6.40 2.13
C ALA A 129 -3.71 7.41 0.99
N ALA A 130 -2.67 7.21 0.19
CA ALA A 130 -2.37 8.02 -0.97
C ALA A 130 -2.13 7.13 -2.19
N ILE A 131 -2.48 7.64 -3.36
CA ILE A 131 -2.25 7.01 -4.67
C ILE A 131 -1.32 7.93 -5.45
N GLY A 132 -0.28 7.39 -6.06
CA GLY A 132 0.76 8.16 -6.71
C GLY A 132 1.39 9.17 -5.76
N ASP A 133 1.59 10.40 -6.24
CA ASP A 133 2.11 11.50 -5.41
C ASP A 133 1.15 11.91 -4.28
N GLY A 134 -0.14 11.51 -4.35
CA GLY A 134 -1.10 11.73 -3.28
C GLY A 134 -1.37 13.20 -3.01
N ILE A 135 -1.14 13.67 -1.76
CA ILE A 135 -1.44 15.05 -1.37
C ILE A 135 -0.45 16.07 -1.95
N GLU A 136 0.73 15.65 -2.38
CA GLU A 136 1.75 16.52 -2.95
C GLU A 136 1.27 17.18 -4.25
N VAL A 137 0.44 16.50 -5.05
CA VAL A 137 -0.11 17.05 -6.30
C VAL A 137 -1.01 18.27 -6.07
N ALA A 138 -1.61 18.41 -4.87
CA ALA A 138 -2.49 19.53 -4.56
C ALA A 138 -1.78 20.89 -4.54
N SER A 139 -0.44 20.89 -4.38
CA SER A 139 0.40 22.10 -4.39
C SER A 139 1.01 22.39 -5.76
N LEU A 140 0.79 21.55 -6.77
CA LEU A 140 1.37 21.67 -8.10
C LEU A 140 0.43 22.41 -9.06
N LEU A 141 1.01 23.08 -10.06
CA LEU A 141 0.25 23.55 -11.21
C LEU A 141 -0.13 22.35 -12.09
N GLY A 142 -1.24 22.44 -12.84
CA GLY A 142 -1.71 21.37 -13.68
C GLY A 142 -0.66 20.80 -14.65
N SER A 143 0.17 21.67 -15.25
CA SER A 143 1.26 21.26 -16.14
C SER A 143 2.38 20.49 -15.43
N GLN A 144 2.43 20.55 -14.10
CA GLN A 144 3.41 19.84 -13.28
C GLN A 144 2.82 18.57 -12.66
N ALA A 145 1.49 18.54 -12.48
CA ALA A 145 0.78 17.47 -11.79
C ALA A 145 0.39 16.31 -12.72
N HIS A 146 0.15 16.60 -14.00
CA HIS A 146 -0.28 15.58 -14.97
C HIS A 146 0.90 14.96 -15.69
N ASP A 147 0.79 13.64 -15.93
CA ASP A 147 1.81 12.86 -16.62
C ASP A 147 1.62 13.01 -18.14
N PRO A 148 2.54 13.66 -18.87
CA PRO A 148 2.44 13.77 -20.32
C PRO A 148 2.78 12.47 -21.03
N TYR A 149 2.53 12.42 -22.33
CA TYR A 149 2.88 11.29 -23.18
C TYR A 149 3.94 11.71 -24.20
N GLU A 150 4.78 10.76 -24.57
CA GLU A 150 5.67 10.86 -25.71
C GLU A 150 5.55 9.64 -26.61
N LEU A 151 6.05 9.75 -27.81
CA LEU A 151 6.16 8.63 -28.74
C LEU A 151 7.61 8.16 -28.75
N ALA A 152 7.89 7.04 -28.07
CA ALA A 152 9.21 6.39 -28.04
C ALA A 152 9.15 5.10 -28.85
N ASP A 153 10.03 4.95 -29.85
CA ASP A 153 10.13 3.78 -30.73
C ASP A 153 8.78 3.33 -31.34
N GLY A 154 7.93 4.31 -31.68
CA GLY A 154 6.61 4.07 -32.25
C GLY A 154 5.55 3.61 -31.25
N ARG A 155 5.84 3.65 -29.96
CA ARG A 155 4.91 3.35 -28.86
C ARG A 155 4.60 4.60 -28.05
N LEU A 156 3.38 4.67 -27.56
CA LEU A 156 2.98 5.73 -26.66
C LEU A 156 3.48 5.41 -25.25
N GLU A 157 4.38 6.23 -24.74
CA GLU A 157 4.93 6.11 -23.40
C GLU A 157 4.50 7.31 -22.53
N ARG A 158 4.30 7.06 -21.24
CA ARG A 158 3.97 8.08 -20.27
C ARG A 158 5.24 8.60 -19.61
N ILE A 159 5.39 9.92 -19.58
CA ILE A 159 6.52 10.57 -18.90
C ILE A 159 6.13 10.83 -17.44
N GLY A 160 6.57 9.97 -16.55
CA GLY A 160 6.24 10.04 -15.13
C GLY A 160 5.06 9.13 -14.74
N ASN A 161 4.74 9.15 -13.46
CA ASN A 161 3.63 8.37 -12.88
C ASN A 161 3.06 9.02 -11.62
N ARG A 162 2.82 10.34 -11.67
CA ARG A 162 2.25 11.10 -10.54
C ARG A 162 0.83 10.64 -10.20
N ALA A 163 0.09 10.20 -11.21
CA ALA A 163 -1.24 9.61 -11.05
C ALA A 163 -1.18 8.25 -10.33
N GLY A 164 0.00 7.62 -10.21
CA GLY A 164 0.17 6.35 -9.52
C GLY A 164 -0.57 5.19 -10.16
N GLY A 165 -0.61 5.14 -11.52
CA GLY A 165 -1.21 4.04 -12.26
C GLY A 165 -2.74 4.07 -12.36
N LEU A 166 -3.41 5.09 -11.81
CA LEU A 166 -4.88 5.20 -11.79
C LEU A 166 -5.37 6.54 -12.34
N GLU A 167 -6.29 6.49 -13.27
CA GLU A 167 -6.98 7.66 -13.80
C GLU A 167 -8.46 7.33 -14.02
N GLY A 168 -9.36 8.22 -13.62
CA GLY A 168 -10.80 8.06 -13.79
C GLY A 168 -11.43 6.86 -13.03
N GLY A 169 -10.71 6.22 -12.13
CA GLY A 169 -11.17 5.05 -11.36
C GLY A 169 -10.76 3.71 -11.96
N VAL A 170 -9.90 3.71 -12.98
CA VAL A 170 -9.34 2.50 -13.61
C VAL A 170 -7.83 2.58 -13.74
N THR A 171 -7.18 1.42 -13.88
CA THR A 171 -5.75 1.36 -14.19
C THR A 171 -5.45 1.96 -15.56
N ASN A 172 -4.29 2.59 -15.70
CA ASN A 172 -3.83 3.21 -16.94
C ASN A 172 -2.66 2.48 -17.63
N GLY A 173 -2.21 1.35 -17.06
CA GLY A 173 -1.11 0.53 -17.57
C GLY A 173 0.26 0.86 -17.00
N ALA A 174 0.41 1.97 -16.27
CA ALA A 174 1.59 2.26 -15.48
C ALA A 174 1.58 1.50 -14.15
N ASP A 175 2.70 1.51 -13.43
CA ASP A 175 2.80 0.91 -12.10
C ASP A 175 1.78 1.56 -11.16
N LEU A 176 0.99 0.74 -10.47
CA LEU A 176 0.11 1.22 -9.41
C LEU A 176 0.95 1.50 -8.17
N VAL A 177 0.91 2.75 -7.70
CA VAL A 177 1.67 3.20 -6.52
C VAL A 177 0.72 3.63 -5.43
N VAL A 178 0.86 3.05 -4.23
CA VAL A 178 0.06 3.43 -3.06
C VAL A 178 0.93 3.62 -1.83
N ARG A 179 0.49 4.49 -0.92
CA ARG A 179 1.13 4.69 0.39
C ARG A 179 0.08 4.64 1.51
N GLY A 180 0.45 4.00 2.62
CA GLY A 180 -0.33 3.98 3.86
C GLY A 180 0.42 4.73 4.96
N PHE A 181 -0.30 5.61 5.70
CA PHE A 181 0.25 6.42 6.78
C PHE A 181 -0.24 5.89 8.11
N PHE A 182 0.68 5.40 8.91
CA PHE A 182 0.42 4.71 10.17
C PHE A 182 0.71 5.62 11.35
N LYS A 183 -0.29 5.85 12.22
CA LYS A 183 -0.06 6.52 13.50
C LYS A 183 0.73 5.62 14.46
N PRO A 184 1.43 6.19 15.47
CA PRO A 184 2.01 5.42 16.56
C PRO A 184 0.97 4.54 17.27
N ILE A 185 1.43 3.47 17.91
CA ILE A 185 0.60 2.62 18.77
C ILE A 185 0.07 3.47 19.91
N SER A 186 -1.22 3.34 20.22
CA SER A 186 -1.92 4.26 21.13
C SER A 186 -1.62 4.05 22.61
N THR A 187 -1.09 2.88 23.01
CA THR A 187 -0.75 2.60 24.40
C THR A 187 0.71 2.91 24.67
N LEU A 188 0.97 3.95 25.46
CA LEU A 188 2.32 4.42 25.80
C LEU A 188 2.71 3.91 27.18
N ARG A 189 3.96 3.44 27.33
CA ARG A 189 4.48 3.00 28.63
C ARG A 189 4.51 4.12 29.66
N ARG A 190 4.77 5.35 29.24
CA ARG A 190 4.75 6.51 30.16
C ARG A 190 3.35 6.98 30.52
N GLY A 191 2.31 6.44 29.87
CA GLY A 191 0.92 6.92 29.99
C GLY A 191 0.69 8.28 29.33
N LEU A 192 -0.58 8.60 29.15
CA LEU A 192 -1.04 9.93 28.75
C LEU A 192 -2.02 10.44 29.82
N PRO A 193 -2.15 11.77 30.03
CA PRO A 193 -3.18 12.31 30.89
C PRO A 193 -4.56 11.76 30.54
N SER A 194 -5.29 11.29 31.52
CA SER A 194 -6.62 10.70 31.39
C SER A 194 -7.47 11.03 32.62
N VAL A 195 -8.70 10.52 32.68
CA VAL A 195 -9.63 10.68 33.79
C VAL A 195 -10.22 9.32 34.12
N ASP A 196 -10.29 8.98 35.40
CA ASP A 196 -11.05 7.85 35.87
C ASP A 196 -12.55 8.18 35.74
N LEU A 197 -13.25 7.40 34.91
CA LEU A 197 -14.67 7.66 34.61
C LEU A 197 -15.60 7.38 35.81
N SER A 198 -15.17 6.64 36.83
CA SER A 198 -15.97 6.33 38.02
C SER A 198 -15.86 7.39 39.09
N SER A 199 -14.67 7.96 39.27
CA SER A 199 -14.40 8.97 40.29
C SER A 199 -14.38 10.41 39.76
N GLY A 200 -14.13 10.58 38.42
CA GLY A 200 -13.90 11.89 37.83
C GLY A 200 -12.49 12.46 38.10
N GLU A 201 -11.63 11.70 38.76
CA GLU A 201 -10.29 12.17 39.14
C GLU A 201 -9.29 12.06 37.97
N PRO A 202 -8.34 13.02 37.90
CA PRO A 202 -7.23 12.91 36.91
C PRO A 202 -6.38 11.66 37.15
N GLY A 203 -6.01 11.01 36.06
CA GLY A 203 -5.18 9.82 36.06
C GLY A 203 -4.29 9.74 34.81
N ALA A 204 -3.68 8.58 34.59
CA ALA A 204 -2.94 8.27 33.39
C ALA A 204 -3.54 7.03 32.70
N THR A 205 -3.39 6.96 31.37
CA THR A 205 -3.80 5.78 30.60
C THR A 205 -2.96 4.57 31.00
N GLU A 206 -3.60 3.41 31.09
CA GLU A 206 -2.93 2.14 31.33
C GLU A 206 -2.10 1.71 30.10
N TRP A 207 -0.98 1.05 30.37
CA TRP A 207 -0.12 0.47 29.36
C TRP A 207 -0.40 -1.02 29.18
N GLU A 208 -0.81 -1.41 27.98
CA GLU A 208 -1.24 -2.79 27.73
C GLU A 208 -0.25 -3.60 26.87
N ARG A 209 0.64 -2.96 26.11
CA ARG A 209 1.48 -3.64 25.12
C ARG A 209 2.91 -3.15 25.10
N PRO A 210 3.91 -4.07 24.98
CA PRO A 210 5.33 -3.73 24.98
C PRO A 210 5.85 -3.21 23.63
N ASP A 211 5.04 -3.26 22.56
CA ASP A 211 5.49 -2.93 21.22
C ASP A 211 5.65 -1.41 21.04
N VAL A 212 6.74 -1.01 20.43
CA VAL A 212 7.04 0.39 20.09
C VAL A 212 6.45 0.77 18.73
N THR A 213 6.53 -0.15 17.77
CA THR A 213 6.00 0.03 16.42
C THR A 213 5.58 -1.32 15.83
N ALA A 214 4.60 -1.29 14.96
CA ALA A 214 4.17 -2.44 14.15
C ALA A 214 4.56 -2.27 12.68
N ILE A 215 5.37 -1.25 12.36
CA ILE A 215 5.58 -0.81 10.98
C ILE A 215 6.28 -1.86 10.12
N GLY A 216 7.22 -2.65 10.68
CA GLY A 216 7.94 -3.68 9.92
C GLY A 216 7.05 -4.81 9.39
N ALA A 217 5.91 -5.09 10.04
CA ALA A 217 4.94 -6.07 9.54
C ALA A 217 3.89 -5.47 8.58
N ALA A 218 3.84 -4.15 8.47
CA ALA A 218 2.80 -3.45 7.72
C ALA A 218 2.91 -3.64 6.19
N PRO A 219 4.09 -3.76 5.55
CA PRO A 219 4.21 -4.03 4.12
C PRO A 219 3.44 -5.27 3.69
N MET A 220 3.60 -6.38 4.39
CA MET A 220 2.90 -7.63 4.11
C MET A 220 1.37 -7.47 4.21
N SER A 221 0.89 -6.67 5.16
CA SER A 221 -0.54 -6.36 5.31
C SER A 221 -1.08 -5.50 4.16
N VAL A 222 -0.28 -4.56 3.67
CA VAL A 222 -0.61 -3.70 2.53
C VAL A 222 -0.70 -4.55 1.26
N GLU A 223 0.32 -5.36 0.95
CA GLU A 223 0.31 -6.25 -0.23
C GLU A 223 -0.89 -7.19 -0.24
N ALA A 224 -1.19 -7.83 0.89
CA ALA A 224 -2.32 -8.75 0.98
C ALA A 224 -3.66 -8.08 0.66
N ARG A 225 -3.83 -6.81 1.05
CA ARG A 225 -5.03 -6.03 0.74
C ARG A 225 -5.09 -5.63 -0.72
N LEU A 226 -3.95 -5.22 -1.28
CA LEU A 226 -3.84 -4.93 -2.71
C LEU A 226 -4.14 -6.17 -3.54
N ALA A 227 -3.53 -7.32 -3.21
CA ALA A 227 -3.76 -8.58 -3.90
C ALA A 227 -5.24 -8.97 -3.94
N ARG A 228 -5.96 -8.80 -2.83
CA ARG A 228 -7.39 -9.10 -2.78
C ARG A 228 -8.23 -8.16 -3.66
N ILE A 229 -7.98 -6.85 -3.59
CA ILE A 229 -8.76 -5.87 -4.37
C ILE A 229 -8.46 -5.98 -5.86
N LEU A 230 -7.18 -6.17 -6.21
CA LEU A 230 -6.77 -6.29 -7.61
C LEU A 230 -7.21 -7.63 -8.21
N GLY A 231 -7.15 -8.71 -7.43
CA GLY A 231 -7.67 -10.02 -7.86
C GLY A 231 -9.18 -9.96 -8.13
N ASP A 232 -9.94 -9.30 -7.27
CA ASP A 232 -11.38 -9.09 -7.45
C ASP A 232 -11.67 -8.24 -8.71
N ALA A 233 -10.94 -7.12 -8.89
CA ALA A 233 -11.07 -6.27 -10.08
C ALA A 233 -10.69 -7.01 -11.38
N GLN A 234 -9.69 -7.90 -11.31
CA GLN A 234 -9.28 -8.71 -12.44
C GLN A 234 -10.32 -9.76 -12.81
N LEU A 235 -10.89 -10.47 -11.84
CA LEU A 235 -11.98 -11.42 -12.08
C LEU A 235 -13.24 -10.71 -12.57
N GLU A 236 -13.55 -9.53 -12.06
CA GLU A 236 -14.65 -8.70 -12.56
C GLU A 236 -14.44 -8.32 -14.04
N LYS A 237 -13.19 -8.04 -14.44
CA LYS A 237 -12.83 -7.66 -15.82
C LYS A 237 -12.84 -8.83 -16.78
N LEU A 238 -12.29 -9.99 -16.35
CA LEU A 238 -12.06 -11.15 -17.21
C LEU A 238 -13.22 -12.15 -17.14
N GLY A 239 -13.90 -12.25 -16.00
CA GLY A 239 -14.95 -13.24 -15.77
C GLY A 239 -14.44 -14.67 -15.75
N GLY A 240 -15.38 -15.63 -15.86
CA GLY A 240 -15.12 -17.06 -15.95
C GLY A 240 -15.31 -17.83 -14.63
N ASP A 241 -15.94 -19.00 -14.73
CA ASP A 241 -16.09 -19.93 -13.60
C ASP A 241 -14.88 -20.87 -13.46
N ALA A 242 -14.11 -21.02 -14.54
CA ALA A 242 -12.90 -21.81 -14.58
C ALA A 242 -11.69 -20.96 -14.99
N ILE A 243 -10.50 -21.38 -14.56
CA ILE A 243 -9.25 -20.67 -14.89
C ILE A 243 -9.01 -20.63 -16.42
N ALA A 244 -9.49 -21.63 -17.16
CA ALA A 244 -9.39 -21.67 -18.62
C ALA A 244 -10.19 -20.56 -19.30
N ASP A 245 -11.34 -20.20 -18.75
CA ASP A 245 -12.17 -19.09 -19.26
C ASP A 245 -11.50 -17.75 -19.02
N THR A 246 -10.95 -17.58 -17.82
CA THR A 246 -10.17 -16.38 -17.45
C THR A 246 -8.92 -16.23 -18.31
N ASP A 247 -8.20 -17.33 -18.59
CA ASP A 247 -7.03 -17.35 -19.50
C ASP A 247 -7.40 -16.94 -20.92
N ALA A 248 -8.51 -17.43 -21.44
CA ALA A 248 -8.98 -17.06 -22.77
C ALA A 248 -9.35 -15.58 -22.84
N ALA A 249 -10.03 -15.06 -21.83
CA ALA A 249 -10.39 -13.65 -21.71
C ALA A 249 -9.14 -12.76 -21.58
N TRP A 250 -8.16 -13.18 -20.78
CA TRP A 250 -6.87 -12.49 -20.64
C TRP A 250 -6.13 -12.40 -21.99
N LYS A 251 -6.01 -13.52 -22.70
CA LYS A 251 -5.38 -13.55 -24.02
C LYS A 251 -6.02 -12.57 -24.99
N ALA A 252 -7.35 -12.58 -25.09
CA ALA A 252 -8.10 -11.65 -25.93
C ALA A 252 -7.91 -10.18 -25.51
N LEU A 253 -7.84 -9.91 -24.20
CA LEU A 253 -7.53 -8.57 -23.68
C LEU A 253 -6.11 -8.13 -24.05
N ALA A 254 -5.11 -8.98 -23.83
CA ALA A 254 -3.71 -8.69 -24.10
C ALA A 254 -3.49 -8.43 -25.61
N GLU A 255 -4.06 -9.25 -26.50
CA GLU A 255 -4.00 -9.05 -27.95
C GLU A 255 -4.61 -7.70 -28.36
N ARG A 256 -5.74 -7.29 -27.77
CA ARG A 256 -6.39 -6.00 -28.05
C ARG A 256 -5.56 -4.82 -27.54
N LEU A 257 -4.85 -4.97 -26.42
CA LEU A 257 -4.03 -3.93 -25.83
C LEU A 257 -2.62 -3.84 -26.40
N ALA A 258 -2.14 -4.86 -27.11
CA ALA A 258 -0.77 -4.97 -27.62
C ALA A 258 -0.23 -3.72 -28.37
N PRO A 259 -1.05 -2.94 -29.11
CA PRO A 259 -0.58 -1.69 -29.73
C PRO A 259 -0.22 -0.57 -28.72
N TRP A 260 -0.76 -0.63 -27.52
CA TRP A 260 -0.69 0.45 -26.53
C TRP A 260 -0.01 0.04 -25.22
N TRP A 261 -0.05 -1.24 -24.91
CA TRP A 261 0.45 -1.79 -23.65
C TRP A 261 0.91 -3.23 -23.86
N THR A 262 2.02 -3.59 -23.26
CA THR A 262 2.52 -4.97 -23.19
C THR A 262 2.75 -5.33 -21.73
N PRO A 263 2.42 -6.56 -21.30
CA PRO A 263 2.82 -7.04 -19.98
C PRO A 263 4.36 -6.95 -19.84
N PRO A 264 4.86 -6.53 -18.68
CA PRO A 264 6.30 -6.47 -18.42
C PRO A 264 6.93 -7.86 -18.37
#